data_3743210fcee7928aa3e2ce77e088dcdb
#
_entry.id   3743210fcee7928aa3e2ce77e088dcdb
#
_cell.length_a   1.000
_cell.length_b   1.000
_cell.length_c   1.000
_cell.angle_alpha   90.00
_cell.angle_beta   90.00
_cell.angle_gamma   90.00
#
_symmetry.space_group_name_H-M   'P 1'
#
loop_
_entity.id
_entity.type
_entity.pdbx_description
1 polymer ?
#
loop_
_entity_poly.entity_id
_entity_poly.type
_entity_poly.pdbx_seq_one_letter_code
_entity_poly.pdbx_strand_id
1 'polypeptide(L)'
;MSDALVLATTDVASIRPAAAVVIPLLAASLIAVSGRRPNVREAWTVAAALCQFALVASMVPDALAGRLHATNVGAVAPGIEFVFRADPLGMLFALVASGLYVVTGIYSIGYVRGLGEHAQTRFFAALAVSLSGAVGVAFAGNLLVLFVCYEVITIATYPLVAHEESAEARAAGYKYIAYAFSGGIVLFTGIVGVFTLAGTTAFAPGGIDALGEVDPWLGRALFGLLVAGFAVKAAVMPLHSWLPDAMVAPTPVSGLLHAVAVVKAGAFGVVRTVTDVFGPAAVADLGLGAPLAAVAGGTILLASLLALRQDDLKARLAYSTVAQLSYIVLGVALLTPAGLLGGLLHFPAHAFAKLTLFLCVGALYVETGTKKVSEVAGIGGRMPLTMAAFAVASLSMAGIPLLAGFVSKWHLLVGSVAAGGWVFLALLVVSGVLNVAYFWPIVYAAFFERPDDADPKPILDNPIGGREDAAGLRTDGGNGEESDPRGERVGWRGDETTPLLLGPLLVTAALTVAFGLFPDHVVFLEVANAVVESVTGEGFP
;
A
#
# COMPACT_ATOMS: atom_id res chain seq x y z
N MET A 1 -26.92 -7.03 -28.93
CA MET A 1 -27.97 -6.96 -27.91
C MET A 1 -27.60 -7.99 -26.87
N SER A 2 -26.79 -7.61 -25.94
CA SER A 2 -26.45 -8.38 -24.73
C SER A 2 -27.07 -7.57 -23.60
N ASP A 3 -28.18 -8.07 -23.05
CA ASP A 3 -28.77 -7.54 -21.83
C ASP A 3 -27.70 -7.67 -20.73
N ALA A 4 -26.99 -6.60 -20.45
CA ALA A 4 -26.17 -6.48 -19.26
C ALA A 4 -27.15 -6.56 -18.07
N LEU A 5 -27.28 -7.74 -17.49
CA LEU A 5 -27.93 -7.92 -16.21
C LEU A 5 -27.07 -7.15 -15.20
N VAL A 6 -27.43 -5.91 -14.90
CA VAL A 6 -26.97 -5.24 -13.69
C VAL A 6 -27.40 -6.14 -12.55
N LEU A 7 -26.46 -6.91 -11.99
CA LEU A 7 -26.72 -7.81 -10.87
C LEU A 7 -27.22 -6.96 -9.71
N ALA A 8 -28.54 -7.03 -9.44
CA ALA A 8 -29.12 -6.36 -8.28
C ALA A 8 -28.39 -6.88 -7.02
N THR A 9 -27.61 -6.02 -6.39
CA THR A 9 -26.85 -6.39 -5.19
C THR A 9 -27.80 -6.60 -4.03
N THR A 10 -27.62 -7.70 -3.30
CA THR A 10 -28.41 -8.02 -2.10
C THR A 10 -27.50 -8.09 -0.88
N ASP A 11 -27.87 -7.35 0.16
CA ASP A 11 -27.13 -7.42 1.42
C ASP A 11 -27.49 -8.72 2.17
N VAL A 12 -26.46 -9.43 2.57
CA VAL A 12 -26.54 -10.64 3.40
C VAL A 12 -26.04 -10.30 4.80
N ALA A 13 -26.92 -10.37 5.80
CA ALA A 13 -26.53 -10.18 7.20
C ALA A 13 -25.47 -11.22 7.59
N SER A 14 -24.29 -10.75 7.97
CA SER A 14 -23.14 -11.61 8.24
C SER A 14 -22.20 -10.95 9.25
N ILE A 15 -21.61 -11.75 10.13
CA ILE A 15 -20.57 -11.28 11.06
C ILE A 15 -19.17 -11.17 10.41
N ARG A 16 -18.96 -11.75 9.21
CA ARG A 16 -17.64 -11.89 8.58
C ARG A 16 -16.91 -10.56 8.37
N PRO A 17 -17.53 -9.48 7.86
CA PRO A 17 -16.85 -8.18 7.71
C PRO A 17 -16.35 -7.62 9.04
N ALA A 18 -17.18 -7.61 10.09
CA ALA A 18 -16.76 -7.16 11.42
C ALA A 18 -15.70 -8.09 12.03
N ALA A 19 -15.82 -9.41 11.87
CA ALA A 19 -14.83 -10.36 12.37
C ALA A 19 -13.45 -10.13 11.72
N ALA A 20 -13.39 -9.83 10.43
CA ALA A 20 -12.14 -9.51 9.74
C ALA A 20 -11.45 -8.24 10.31
N VAL A 21 -12.22 -7.29 10.82
CA VAL A 21 -11.71 -6.08 11.50
C VAL A 21 -11.32 -6.37 12.95
N VAL A 22 -12.12 -7.16 13.68
CA VAL A 22 -11.95 -7.37 15.14
C VAL A 22 -10.83 -8.36 15.44
N ILE A 23 -10.59 -9.39 14.62
CA ILE A 23 -9.58 -10.42 14.89
C ILE A 23 -8.18 -9.84 15.12
N PRO A 24 -7.64 -8.93 14.28
CA PRO A 24 -6.33 -8.33 14.55
C PRO A 24 -6.31 -7.44 15.82
N LEU A 25 -7.43 -6.83 16.21
CA LEU A 25 -7.53 -6.06 17.47
C LEU A 25 -7.42 -7.00 18.69
N LEU A 26 -8.11 -8.13 18.65
CA LEU A 26 -7.99 -9.17 19.68
C LEU A 26 -6.56 -9.72 19.74
N ALA A 27 -5.97 -9.98 18.58
CA ALA A 27 -4.58 -10.41 18.49
C ALA A 27 -3.60 -9.37 19.08
N ALA A 28 -3.82 -8.08 18.86
CA ALA A 28 -3.00 -7.03 19.46
C ALA A 28 -3.00 -7.11 21.00
N SER A 29 -4.15 -7.40 21.60
CA SER A 29 -4.26 -7.64 23.04
C SER A 29 -3.51 -8.90 23.48
N LEU A 30 -3.64 -10.01 22.75
CA LEU A 30 -2.92 -11.26 23.01
C LEU A 30 -1.39 -11.09 22.85
N ILE A 31 -0.96 -10.33 21.86
CA ILE A 31 0.44 -9.93 21.62
C ILE A 31 0.97 -9.15 22.82
N ALA A 32 0.20 -8.17 23.33
CA ALA A 32 0.60 -7.37 24.48
C ALA A 32 0.77 -8.23 25.76
N VAL A 33 -0.16 -9.13 26.04
CA VAL A 33 -0.08 -10.05 27.19
C VAL A 33 1.05 -11.07 27.04
N SER A 34 1.35 -11.48 25.81
CA SER A 34 2.39 -12.47 25.49
C SER A 34 3.79 -11.87 25.32
N GLY A 35 4.00 -10.59 25.65
CA GLY A 35 5.21 -9.84 25.36
C GLY A 35 6.52 -10.47 25.87
N ARG A 36 6.47 -11.23 26.98
CA ARG A 36 7.63 -11.96 27.53
C ARG A 36 7.93 -13.30 26.82
N ARG A 37 7.09 -13.72 25.88
CA ARG A 37 7.21 -15.01 25.13
C ARG A 37 7.26 -14.72 23.63
N PRO A 38 8.43 -14.42 23.05
CA PRO A 38 8.56 -13.98 21.66
C PRO A 38 7.85 -14.88 20.65
N ASN A 39 8.06 -16.20 20.73
CA ASN A 39 7.45 -17.16 19.81
C ASN A 39 5.90 -17.18 19.89
N VAL A 40 5.33 -16.99 21.10
CA VAL A 40 3.87 -16.95 21.28
C VAL A 40 3.31 -15.66 20.73
N ARG A 41 3.97 -14.53 20.98
CA ARG A 41 3.61 -13.21 20.44
C ARG A 41 3.58 -13.23 18.92
N GLU A 42 4.60 -13.77 18.29
CA GLU A 42 4.71 -13.87 16.84
C GLU A 42 3.72 -14.87 16.24
N ALA A 43 3.45 -15.96 16.94
CA ALA A 43 2.39 -16.90 16.54
C ALA A 43 1.02 -16.24 16.49
N TRP A 44 0.68 -15.35 17.45
CA TRP A 44 -0.55 -14.56 17.40
C TRP A 44 -0.61 -13.63 16.19
N THR A 45 0.53 -13.00 15.85
CA THR A 45 0.62 -12.12 14.67
C THR A 45 0.31 -12.89 13.38
N VAL A 46 0.96 -14.04 13.18
CA VAL A 46 0.77 -14.87 11.98
C VAL A 46 -0.63 -15.47 11.94
N ALA A 47 -1.12 -15.99 13.08
CA ALA A 47 -2.47 -16.57 13.16
C ALA A 47 -3.55 -15.54 12.83
N ALA A 48 -3.44 -14.31 13.37
CA ALA A 48 -4.39 -13.24 13.08
C ALA A 48 -4.36 -12.84 11.59
N ALA A 49 -3.18 -12.73 11.00
CA ALA A 49 -3.02 -12.42 9.58
C ALA A 49 -3.68 -13.48 8.70
N LEU A 50 -3.41 -14.76 8.97
CA LEU A 50 -4.01 -15.89 8.23
C LEU A 50 -5.53 -15.93 8.42
N CYS A 51 -6.04 -15.77 9.64
CA CYS A 51 -7.48 -15.75 9.91
C CYS A 51 -8.17 -14.58 9.21
N GLN A 52 -7.58 -13.38 9.25
CA GLN A 52 -8.11 -12.20 8.57
C GLN A 52 -8.18 -12.44 7.06
N PHE A 53 -7.08 -12.90 6.46
CA PHE A 53 -7.04 -13.18 5.03
C PHE A 53 -8.05 -14.27 4.63
N ALA A 54 -8.15 -15.35 5.37
CA ALA A 54 -9.11 -16.42 5.10
C ALA A 54 -10.56 -15.93 5.17
N LEU A 55 -10.90 -15.08 6.16
CA LEU A 55 -12.23 -14.47 6.25
C LEU A 55 -12.51 -13.57 5.05
N VAL A 56 -11.59 -12.70 4.69
CA VAL A 56 -11.73 -11.80 3.53
C VAL A 56 -11.89 -12.64 2.25
N ALA A 57 -11.01 -13.60 2.01
CA ALA A 57 -11.06 -14.46 0.83
C ALA A 57 -12.37 -15.26 0.74
N SER A 58 -12.94 -15.69 1.89
CA SER A 58 -14.19 -16.43 1.93
C SER A 58 -15.42 -15.65 1.44
N MET A 59 -15.34 -14.31 1.37
CA MET A 59 -16.44 -13.46 0.93
C MET A 59 -16.37 -13.12 -0.58
N VAL A 60 -15.25 -13.41 -1.24
CA VAL A 60 -15.03 -13.08 -2.66
C VAL A 60 -16.08 -13.68 -3.60
N PRO A 61 -16.38 -15.01 -3.52
CA PRO A 61 -17.35 -15.62 -4.44
C PRO A 61 -18.74 -15.00 -4.31
N ASP A 62 -19.14 -14.65 -3.07
CA ASP A 62 -20.43 -14.01 -2.82
C ASP A 62 -20.44 -12.57 -3.35
N ALA A 63 -19.38 -11.80 -3.15
CA ALA A 63 -19.28 -10.43 -3.67
C ALA A 63 -19.35 -10.39 -5.20
N LEU A 64 -18.66 -11.33 -5.89
CA LEU A 64 -18.72 -11.45 -7.35
C LEU A 64 -20.10 -11.93 -7.85
N ALA A 65 -20.84 -12.64 -7.02
CA ALA A 65 -22.24 -13.04 -7.31
C ALA A 65 -23.28 -11.97 -6.93
N GLY A 66 -22.87 -10.76 -6.55
CA GLY A 66 -23.75 -9.66 -6.14
C GLY A 66 -24.34 -9.80 -4.73
N ARG A 67 -23.87 -10.78 -3.94
CA ARG A 67 -24.28 -10.98 -2.54
C ARG A 67 -23.27 -10.32 -1.61
N LEU A 68 -23.63 -9.18 -1.03
CA LEU A 68 -22.74 -8.38 -0.23
C LEU A 68 -22.91 -8.69 1.27
N HIS A 69 -21.87 -9.22 1.90
CA HIS A 69 -21.89 -9.44 3.33
C HIS A 69 -21.87 -8.11 4.07
N ALA A 70 -22.84 -7.90 4.97
CA ALA A 70 -22.93 -6.71 5.79
C ALA A 70 -23.08 -7.06 7.28
N THR A 71 -22.34 -6.35 8.14
CA THR A 71 -22.49 -6.37 9.60
C THR A 71 -22.93 -5.01 10.06
N ASN A 72 -24.16 -4.91 10.57
CA ASN A 72 -24.65 -3.70 11.24
C ASN A 72 -24.38 -3.84 12.75
N VAL A 73 -23.58 -2.92 13.30
CA VAL A 73 -23.20 -2.89 14.71
C VAL A 73 -24.20 -2.08 15.53
N GLY A 74 -24.97 -1.20 14.88
CA GLY A 74 -25.99 -0.34 15.50
C GLY A 74 -25.87 1.11 15.06
N ALA A 75 -26.82 1.95 15.50
CA ALA A 75 -26.86 3.37 15.18
C ALA A 75 -25.83 4.14 16.03
N VAL A 76 -25.05 5.02 15.39
CA VAL A 76 -24.11 5.95 16.04
C VAL A 76 -24.78 7.31 16.26
N ALA A 77 -25.57 7.75 15.32
CA ALA A 77 -26.36 8.98 15.36
C ALA A 77 -27.65 8.79 14.57
N PRO A 78 -28.66 9.66 14.74
CA PRO A 78 -29.85 9.61 13.90
C PRO A 78 -29.50 9.67 12.40
N GLY A 79 -29.88 8.63 11.66
CA GLY A 79 -29.58 8.50 10.24
C GLY A 79 -28.18 7.97 9.89
N ILE A 80 -27.35 7.62 10.89
CA ILE A 80 -26.01 7.03 10.66
C ILE A 80 -25.86 5.73 11.43
N GLU A 81 -25.69 4.63 10.69
CA GLU A 81 -25.44 3.31 11.24
C GLU A 81 -23.94 2.96 11.16
N PHE A 82 -23.44 2.20 12.13
CA PHE A 82 -22.09 1.65 12.11
C PHE A 82 -22.12 0.33 11.36
N VAL A 83 -21.87 0.39 10.05
CA VAL A 83 -21.96 -0.76 9.15
C VAL A 83 -20.62 -1.07 8.52
N PHE A 84 -20.23 -2.35 8.58
CA PHE A 84 -19.19 -2.91 7.72
C PHE A 84 -19.84 -3.68 6.58
N ARG A 85 -19.48 -3.35 5.33
CA ARG A 85 -20.03 -3.94 4.11
C ARG A 85 -18.91 -4.36 3.16
N ALA A 86 -18.91 -5.63 2.78
CA ALA A 86 -17.92 -6.19 1.86
C ALA A 86 -18.41 -6.04 0.41
N ASP A 87 -18.38 -4.83 -0.11
CA ASP A 87 -18.68 -4.54 -1.51
C ASP A 87 -17.44 -4.79 -2.41
N PRO A 88 -17.58 -4.83 -3.76
CA PRO A 88 -16.47 -5.13 -4.66
C PRO A 88 -15.27 -4.20 -4.49
N LEU A 89 -15.47 -2.90 -4.32
CA LEU A 89 -14.37 -1.94 -4.12
C LEU A 89 -13.66 -2.17 -2.77
N GLY A 90 -14.41 -2.41 -1.71
CA GLY A 90 -13.87 -2.82 -0.40
C GLY A 90 -13.13 -4.15 -0.46
N MET A 91 -13.67 -5.13 -1.20
CA MET A 91 -13.03 -6.43 -1.40
C MET A 91 -11.68 -6.31 -2.11
N LEU A 92 -11.57 -5.46 -3.14
CA LEU A 92 -10.29 -5.20 -3.83
C LEU A 92 -9.21 -4.76 -2.84
N PHE A 93 -9.52 -3.79 -2.00
CA PHE A 93 -8.56 -3.26 -1.02
C PHE A 93 -8.31 -4.24 0.13
N ALA A 94 -9.35 -4.88 0.67
CA ALA A 94 -9.23 -5.82 1.79
C ALA A 94 -8.40 -7.05 1.44
N LEU A 95 -8.55 -7.60 0.22
CA LEU A 95 -7.73 -8.72 -0.27
C LEU A 95 -6.25 -8.37 -0.33
N VAL A 96 -5.92 -7.20 -0.90
CA VAL A 96 -4.53 -6.71 -0.94
C VAL A 96 -4.00 -6.51 0.47
N ALA A 97 -4.75 -5.82 1.34
CA ALA A 97 -4.30 -5.49 2.68
C ALA A 97 -4.10 -6.74 3.54
N SER A 98 -5.07 -7.65 3.57
CA SER A 98 -4.99 -8.85 4.40
C SER A 98 -3.97 -9.87 3.87
N GLY A 99 -3.88 -10.05 2.55
CA GLY A 99 -2.89 -10.94 1.95
C GLY A 99 -1.45 -10.48 2.18
N LEU A 100 -1.19 -9.19 2.01
CA LEU A 100 0.14 -8.64 2.25
C LEU A 100 0.46 -8.49 3.75
N TYR A 101 -0.56 -8.51 4.63
CA TYR A 101 -0.31 -8.62 6.07
C TYR A 101 0.34 -9.95 6.44
N VAL A 102 -0.10 -11.07 5.87
CA VAL A 102 0.55 -12.37 6.10
C VAL A 102 2.03 -12.29 5.74
N VAL A 103 2.34 -11.75 4.56
CA VAL A 103 3.72 -11.62 4.06
C VAL A 103 4.56 -10.70 4.94
N THR A 104 4.03 -9.50 5.25
CA THR A 104 4.73 -8.50 6.06
C THR A 104 4.90 -8.97 7.51
N GLY A 105 3.91 -9.69 8.06
CA GLY A 105 3.99 -10.25 9.41
C GLY A 105 5.13 -11.25 9.56
N ILE A 106 5.25 -12.20 8.61
CA ILE A 106 6.35 -13.17 8.59
C ILE A 106 7.70 -12.48 8.39
N TYR A 107 7.79 -11.56 7.43
CA TYR A 107 9.00 -10.80 7.19
C TYR A 107 9.43 -9.98 8.41
N SER A 108 8.49 -9.36 9.12
CA SER A 108 8.77 -8.57 10.31
C SER A 108 9.43 -9.38 11.42
N ILE A 109 9.09 -10.67 11.55
CA ILE A 109 9.73 -11.55 12.52
C ILE A 109 11.23 -11.69 12.21
N GLY A 110 11.58 -11.99 10.95
CA GLY A 110 12.97 -12.09 10.50
C GLY A 110 13.74 -10.77 10.69
N TYR A 111 13.13 -9.65 10.29
CA TYR A 111 13.74 -8.32 10.37
C TYR A 111 14.01 -7.88 11.81
N VAL A 112 12.99 -7.96 12.67
CA VAL A 112 13.07 -7.48 14.06
C VAL A 112 14.02 -8.35 14.89
N ARG A 113 14.03 -9.67 14.65
CA ARG A 113 15.00 -10.58 15.27
C ARG A 113 16.42 -10.37 14.73
N GLY A 114 16.56 -10.19 13.40
CA GLY A 114 17.85 -10.00 12.75
C GLY A 114 18.60 -8.76 13.23
N LEU A 115 17.88 -7.69 13.56
CA LEU A 115 18.47 -6.45 14.08
C LEU A 115 18.44 -6.34 15.61
N GLY A 116 17.83 -7.30 16.32
CA GLY A 116 17.67 -7.19 17.77
C GLY A 116 16.84 -5.97 18.19
N GLU A 117 15.82 -5.60 17.39
CA GLU A 117 15.01 -4.40 17.61
C GLU A 117 14.38 -4.37 19.00
N HIS A 118 14.37 -3.17 19.60
CA HIS A 118 13.72 -2.96 20.89
C HIS A 118 12.18 -2.88 20.76
N ALA A 119 11.46 -2.90 21.88
CA ALA A 119 10.00 -2.70 21.95
C ALA A 119 9.19 -3.56 20.95
N GLN A 120 9.64 -4.78 20.65
CA GLN A 120 9.02 -5.70 19.67
C GLN A 120 7.53 -5.94 19.92
N THR A 121 7.09 -5.99 21.22
CA THR A 121 5.68 -6.18 21.55
C THR A 121 4.83 -5.00 21.09
N ARG A 122 5.30 -3.77 21.29
CA ARG A 122 4.65 -2.55 20.80
C ARG A 122 4.59 -2.58 19.25
N PHE A 123 5.68 -3.00 18.61
CA PHE A 123 5.77 -3.12 17.16
C PHE A 123 4.68 -4.04 16.60
N PHE A 124 4.59 -5.31 17.05
CA PHE A 124 3.62 -6.26 16.54
C PHE A 124 2.18 -5.92 16.91
N ALA A 125 1.94 -5.38 18.10
CA ALA A 125 0.60 -4.93 18.49
C ALA A 125 0.11 -3.75 17.62
N ALA A 126 0.95 -2.74 17.40
CA ALA A 126 0.64 -1.61 16.54
C ALA A 126 0.46 -2.03 15.06
N LEU A 127 1.26 -3.00 14.59
CA LEU A 127 1.11 -3.63 13.29
C LEU A 127 -0.30 -4.25 13.14
N ALA A 128 -0.73 -5.06 14.09
CA ALA A 128 -2.04 -5.71 14.09
C ALA A 128 -3.19 -4.70 14.09
N VAL A 129 -3.12 -3.65 14.93
CA VAL A 129 -4.15 -2.59 14.98
C VAL A 129 -4.22 -1.82 13.67
N SER A 130 -3.07 -1.51 13.04
CA SER A 130 -3.04 -0.77 11.77
C SER A 130 -3.68 -1.56 10.63
N LEU A 131 -3.49 -2.88 10.58
CA LEU A 131 -4.13 -3.75 9.58
C LEU A 131 -5.63 -3.95 9.85
N SER A 132 -6.04 -4.02 11.12
CA SER A 132 -7.45 -3.95 11.48
C SER A 132 -8.10 -2.68 10.91
N GLY A 133 -7.46 -1.51 11.13
CA GLY A 133 -7.93 -0.23 10.58
C GLY A 133 -7.99 -0.23 9.07
N ALA A 134 -7.01 -0.82 8.37
CA ALA A 134 -7.00 -0.88 6.91
C ALA A 134 -8.16 -1.70 6.33
N VAL A 135 -8.45 -2.87 6.90
CA VAL A 135 -9.61 -3.68 6.50
C VAL A 135 -10.91 -3.01 6.93
N GLY A 136 -10.91 -2.29 8.06
CA GLY A 136 -12.04 -1.47 8.50
C GLY A 136 -12.36 -0.33 7.52
N VAL A 137 -11.35 0.36 6.98
CA VAL A 137 -11.52 1.34 5.89
C VAL A 137 -12.08 0.68 4.63
N ALA A 138 -11.56 -0.49 4.27
CA ALA A 138 -12.02 -1.24 3.10
C ALA A 138 -13.52 -1.60 3.18
N PHE A 139 -13.95 -2.09 4.34
CA PHE A 139 -15.32 -2.56 4.56
C PHE A 139 -16.26 -1.50 5.15
N ALA A 140 -15.82 -0.26 5.31
CA ALA A 140 -16.72 0.79 5.77
C ALA A 140 -17.93 0.94 4.84
N GLY A 141 -19.14 0.90 5.38
CA GLY A 141 -20.38 1.07 4.62
C GLY A 141 -20.77 2.53 4.40
N ASN A 142 -20.05 3.47 5.04
CA ASN A 142 -20.29 4.91 4.92
C ASN A 142 -19.05 5.73 5.25
N LEU A 143 -19.09 7.03 4.96
CA LEU A 143 -17.97 7.96 5.18
C LEU A 143 -17.57 8.07 6.66
N LEU A 144 -18.50 7.98 7.62
CA LEU A 144 -18.18 8.12 9.04
C LEU A 144 -17.42 6.90 9.54
N VAL A 145 -17.86 5.68 9.21
CA VAL A 145 -17.16 4.44 9.59
C VAL A 145 -15.79 4.40 8.93
N LEU A 146 -15.69 4.82 7.65
CA LEU A 146 -14.41 4.96 6.97
C LEU A 146 -13.49 5.91 7.74
N PHE A 147 -13.96 7.08 8.14
CA PHE A 147 -13.20 8.07 8.90
C PHE A 147 -12.70 7.51 10.24
N VAL A 148 -13.54 6.83 11.00
CA VAL A 148 -13.15 6.22 12.29
C VAL A 148 -12.00 5.21 12.07
N CYS A 149 -12.15 4.29 11.12
CA CYS A 149 -11.10 3.30 10.81
C CYS A 149 -9.83 3.96 10.24
N TYR A 150 -9.99 5.04 9.48
CA TYR A 150 -8.91 5.85 8.92
C TYR A 150 -8.08 6.52 10.04
N GLU A 151 -8.70 7.00 11.11
CA GLU A 151 -7.99 7.56 12.26
C GLU A 151 -7.38 6.47 13.16
N VAL A 152 -7.99 5.28 13.24
CA VAL A 152 -7.36 4.12 13.89
C VAL A 152 -6.02 3.79 13.24
N ILE A 153 -5.92 3.84 11.90
CA ILE A 153 -4.64 3.66 11.20
C ILE A 153 -3.63 4.73 11.62
N THR A 154 -4.03 6.00 11.69
CA THR A 154 -3.14 7.11 12.12
C THR A 154 -2.53 6.85 13.49
N ILE A 155 -3.39 6.55 14.47
CA ILE A 155 -2.97 6.33 15.87
C ILE A 155 -2.08 5.08 15.98
N ALA A 156 -2.43 4.00 15.27
CA ALA A 156 -1.69 2.74 15.33
C ALA A 156 -0.31 2.83 14.66
N THR A 157 -0.19 3.61 13.59
CA THR A 157 1.08 3.71 12.85
C THR A 157 2.04 4.76 13.41
N TYR A 158 1.57 5.70 14.22
CA TYR A 158 2.45 6.67 14.88
C TYR A 158 3.59 6.02 15.69
N PRO A 159 3.33 5.05 16.62
CA PRO A 159 4.40 4.38 17.36
C PRO A 159 5.31 3.51 16.47
N LEU A 160 4.88 3.17 15.26
CA LEU A 160 5.70 2.47 14.27
C LEU A 160 6.63 3.44 13.54
N VAL A 161 6.18 4.63 13.19
CA VAL A 161 7.01 5.67 12.56
C VAL A 161 8.07 6.18 13.55
N ALA A 162 7.69 6.41 14.81
CA ALA A 162 8.59 6.86 15.87
C ALA A 162 9.32 5.72 16.59
N HIS A 163 9.40 4.51 16.01
CA HIS A 163 9.84 3.29 16.67
C HIS A 163 11.26 3.38 17.26
N GLU A 164 12.21 3.96 16.53
CA GLU A 164 13.61 4.09 16.94
C GLU A 164 13.83 5.07 18.12
N GLU A 165 12.82 5.89 18.45
CA GLU A 165 12.85 6.86 19.56
C GLU A 165 14.03 7.87 19.50
N SER A 166 14.73 7.95 18.36
CA SER A 166 15.74 8.98 18.07
C SER A 166 15.10 10.36 17.92
N ALA A 167 15.90 11.43 17.98
CA ALA A 167 15.39 12.78 17.76
C ALA A 167 14.76 12.93 16.35
N GLU A 168 15.37 12.30 15.35
CA GLU A 168 14.89 12.27 13.98
C GLU A 168 13.58 11.51 13.86
N ALA A 169 13.47 10.30 14.45
CA ALA A 169 12.26 9.49 14.44
C ALA A 169 11.09 10.19 15.14
N ARG A 170 11.36 10.90 16.26
CA ARG A 170 10.32 11.70 16.93
C ARG A 170 9.87 12.88 16.08
N ALA A 171 10.79 13.60 15.42
CA ALA A 171 10.45 14.70 14.53
C ALA A 171 9.61 14.23 13.34
N ALA A 172 9.99 13.12 12.71
CA ALA A 172 9.22 12.48 11.64
C ALA A 172 7.83 12.05 12.11
N GLY A 173 7.73 11.42 13.30
CA GLY A 173 6.46 11.04 13.91
C GLY A 173 5.56 12.24 14.20
N TYR A 174 6.07 13.34 14.73
CA TYR A 174 5.30 14.57 14.95
C TYR A 174 4.82 15.18 13.62
N LYS A 175 5.66 15.21 12.60
CA LYS A 175 5.28 15.69 11.27
C LYS A 175 4.17 14.80 10.68
N TYR A 176 4.32 13.47 10.76
CA TYR A 176 3.32 12.52 10.30
C TYR A 176 1.96 12.77 10.96
N ILE A 177 1.93 12.86 12.31
CA ILE A 177 0.67 13.05 13.05
C ILE A 177 0.05 14.43 12.78
N ALA A 178 0.87 15.48 12.63
CA ALA A 178 0.38 16.81 12.31
C ALA A 178 -0.32 16.84 10.94
N TYR A 179 0.30 16.23 9.92
CA TYR A 179 -0.33 16.09 8.59
C TYR A 179 -1.61 15.24 8.66
N ALA A 180 -1.55 14.08 9.30
CA ALA A 180 -2.66 13.13 9.35
C ALA A 180 -3.89 13.73 10.07
N PHE A 181 -3.71 14.36 11.25
CA PHE A 181 -4.82 14.97 11.97
C PHE A 181 -5.35 16.24 11.28
N SER A 182 -4.48 17.06 10.69
CA SER A 182 -4.96 18.22 9.91
C SER A 182 -5.80 17.76 8.72
N GLY A 183 -5.36 16.72 8.01
CA GLY A 183 -6.14 16.09 6.95
C GLY A 183 -7.45 15.48 7.47
N GLY A 184 -7.40 14.83 8.64
CA GLY A 184 -8.59 14.27 9.30
C GLY A 184 -9.64 15.32 9.65
N ILE A 185 -9.23 16.48 10.15
CA ILE A 185 -10.15 17.61 10.44
C ILE A 185 -10.82 18.10 9.16
N VAL A 186 -10.05 18.29 8.09
CA VAL A 186 -10.58 18.71 6.79
C VAL A 186 -11.56 17.67 6.23
N LEU A 187 -11.19 16.38 6.29
CA LEU A 187 -12.02 15.26 5.89
C LEU A 187 -13.34 15.23 6.68
N PHE A 188 -13.26 15.32 8.01
CA PHE A 188 -14.44 15.29 8.87
C PHE A 188 -15.39 16.46 8.61
N THR A 189 -14.84 17.65 8.33
CA THR A 189 -15.65 18.82 7.92
C THR A 189 -16.40 18.51 6.62
N GLY A 190 -15.78 17.89 5.64
CA GLY A 190 -16.42 17.43 4.41
C GLY A 190 -17.53 16.40 4.68
N ILE A 191 -17.29 15.43 5.58
CA ILE A 191 -18.27 14.40 5.96
C ILE A 191 -19.50 15.03 6.62
N VAL A 192 -19.31 15.97 7.55
CA VAL A 192 -20.41 16.70 8.18
C VAL A 192 -21.19 17.49 7.11
N GLY A 193 -20.51 18.11 6.16
CA GLY A 193 -21.15 18.81 5.05
C GLY A 193 -22.01 17.89 4.17
N VAL A 194 -21.48 16.70 3.81
CA VAL A 194 -22.25 15.69 3.07
C VAL A 194 -23.50 15.28 3.84
N PHE A 195 -23.35 14.94 5.12
CA PHE A 195 -24.48 14.56 5.97
C PHE A 195 -25.55 15.68 6.07
N THR A 196 -25.10 16.91 6.24
CA THR A 196 -26.02 18.07 6.38
C THR A 196 -26.84 18.30 5.12
N LEU A 197 -26.26 18.07 3.93
CA LEU A 197 -26.92 18.35 2.65
C LEU A 197 -27.68 17.14 2.10
N ALA A 198 -27.11 15.94 2.23
CA ALA A 198 -27.70 14.73 1.68
C ALA A 198 -28.51 13.90 2.70
N GLY A 199 -28.43 14.22 4.01
CA GLY A 199 -29.10 13.46 5.08
C GLY A 199 -28.50 12.07 5.30
N THR A 200 -27.45 11.69 4.58
CA THR A 200 -26.80 10.39 4.65
C THR A 200 -25.29 10.49 4.42
N THR A 201 -24.55 9.53 4.91
CA THR A 201 -23.12 9.33 4.61
C THR A 201 -22.86 7.95 3.97
N ALA A 202 -23.93 7.18 3.68
CA ALA A 202 -23.85 5.84 3.11
C ALA A 202 -23.29 5.88 1.68
N PHE A 203 -22.44 4.92 1.36
CA PHE A 203 -21.91 4.77 0.01
C PHE A 203 -22.96 4.25 -0.95
N ALA A 204 -23.08 4.91 -2.10
CA ALA A 204 -23.98 4.55 -3.19
C ALA A 204 -23.17 4.47 -4.50
N PRO A 205 -23.02 3.29 -5.12
CA PRO A 205 -22.36 3.18 -6.42
C PRO A 205 -23.01 4.12 -7.44
N GLY A 206 -22.20 4.95 -8.11
CA GLY A 206 -22.69 5.99 -9.01
C GLY A 206 -22.98 7.35 -8.35
N GLY A 207 -22.91 7.44 -7.01
CA GLY A 207 -23.04 8.66 -6.23
C GLY A 207 -24.33 8.75 -5.41
N ILE A 208 -24.35 9.69 -4.47
CA ILE A 208 -25.51 10.01 -3.62
C ILE A 208 -26.37 11.02 -4.39
N ASP A 209 -27.57 10.62 -4.82
CA ASP A 209 -28.46 11.44 -5.68
C ASP A 209 -28.66 12.87 -5.17
N ALA A 210 -28.86 13.04 -3.87
CA ALA A 210 -29.05 14.34 -3.24
C ALA A 210 -27.88 15.32 -3.46
N LEU A 211 -26.66 14.83 -3.69
CA LEU A 211 -25.50 15.69 -3.98
C LEU A 211 -25.50 16.23 -5.41
N GLY A 212 -26.23 15.58 -6.34
CA GLY A 212 -26.45 16.08 -7.70
C GLY A 212 -27.35 17.31 -7.77
N GLU A 213 -28.18 17.52 -6.75
CA GLU A 213 -29.14 18.65 -6.66
C GLU A 213 -28.58 19.86 -5.88
N VAL A 214 -27.39 19.73 -5.29
CA VAL A 214 -26.75 20.78 -4.48
C VAL A 214 -26.19 21.89 -5.39
N ASP A 215 -26.21 23.13 -4.88
CA ASP A 215 -25.54 24.25 -5.57
C ASP A 215 -24.12 23.87 -6.02
N PRO A 216 -23.78 24.12 -7.31
CA PRO A 216 -22.48 23.67 -7.85
C PRO A 216 -21.25 24.18 -7.10
N TRP A 217 -21.31 25.38 -6.51
CA TRP A 217 -20.23 25.93 -5.71
C TRP A 217 -20.04 25.12 -4.41
N LEU A 218 -21.14 24.78 -3.76
CA LEU A 218 -21.12 24.00 -2.52
C LEU A 218 -20.70 22.54 -2.80
N GLY A 219 -21.17 21.95 -3.91
CA GLY A 219 -20.71 20.64 -4.38
C GLY A 219 -19.20 20.60 -4.62
N ARG A 220 -18.64 21.62 -5.30
CA ARG A 220 -17.19 21.75 -5.50
C ARG A 220 -16.42 21.91 -4.18
N ALA A 221 -16.95 22.69 -3.24
CA ALA A 221 -16.32 22.88 -1.93
C ALA A 221 -16.28 21.57 -1.13
N LEU A 222 -17.39 20.81 -1.09
CA LEU A 222 -17.45 19.52 -0.40
C LEU A 222 -16.51 18.49 -1.02
N PHE A 223 -16.50 18.38 -2.35
CA PHE A 223 -15.56 17.51 -3.06
C PHE A 223 -14.12 17.88 -2.71
N GLY A 224 -13.79 19.17 -2.73
CA GLY A 224 -12.48 19.69 -2.36
C GLY A 224 -12.07 19.32 -0.94
N LEU A 225 -12.97 19.42 0.04
CA LEU A 225 -12.71 19.03 1.45
C LEU A 225 -12.45 17.53 1.57
N LEU A 226 -13.29 16.68 0.97
CA LEU A 226 -13.09 15.23 1.03
C LEU A 226 -11.79 14.81 0.36
N VAL A 227 -11.56 15.26 -0.88
CA VAL A 227 -10.36 14.92 -1.64
C VAL A 227 -9.10 15.46 -0.96
N ALA A 228 -9.10 16.69 -0.45
CA ALA A 228 -7.95 17.24 0.27
C ALA A 228 -7.63 16.45 1.54
N GLY A 229 -8.65 16.07 2.32
CA GLY A 229 -8.46 15.25 3.51
C GLY A 229 -7.86 13.88 3.20
N PHE A 230 -8.35 13.18 2.18
CA PHE A 230 -7.80 11.90 1.73
C PHE A 230 -6.43 12.04 1.05
N ALA A 231 -6.19 13.14 0.31
CA ALA A 231 -4.93 13.42 -0.38
C ALA A 231 -3.74 13.56 0.57
N VAL A 232 -3.96 13.94 1.83
CA VAL A 232 -2.89 13.96 2.85
C VAL A 232 -2.28 12.56 3.01
N LYS A 233 -3.10 11.52 3.27
CA LYS A 233 -2.57 10.14 3.40
C LYS A 233 -2.17 9.56 2.04
N ALA A 234 -2.86 9.90 0.95
CA ALA A 234 -2.44 9.52 -0.40
C ALA A 234 -1.12 10.21 -0.83
N ALA A 235 -0.63 11.15 -0.03
CA ALA A 235 0.60 11.91 -0.27
C ALA A 235 0.62 12.63 -1.63
N VAL A 236 -0.53 13.13 -2.09
CA VAL A 236 -0.61 13.95 -3.29
C VAL A 236 0.03 15.32 -3.04
N MET A 237 0.85 15.81 -3.96
CA MET A 237 1.50 17.12 -3.79
C MET A 237 0.48 18.26 -3.79
N PRO A 238 0.67 19.24 -2.88
CA PRO A 238 1.84 19.50 -2.01
C PRO A 238 1.80 18.77 -0.65
N LEU A 239 0.83 17.91 -0.36
CA LEU A 239 0.58 17.29 0.96
C LEU A 239 1.45 16.04 1.23
N HIS A 240 2.55 15.85 0.52
CA HIS A 240 3.34 14.62 0.46
C HIS A 240 4.52 14.57 1.45
N SER A 241 4.99 15.70 1.97
CA SER A 241 6.34 15.81 2.57
C SER A 241 6.53 14.98 3.86
N TRP A 242 5.46 14.54 4.51
CA TRP A 242 5.53 13.65 5.66
C TRP A 242 6.00 12.24 5.29
N LEU A 243 5.72 11.79 4.06
CA LEU A 243 5.93 10.41 3.64
C LEU A 243 7.42 10.06 3.46
N PRO A 244 8.26 10.87 2.79
CA PRO A 244 9.70 10.64 2.76
C PRO A 244 10.36 10.74 4.15
N ASP A 245 9.91 11.64 5.02
CA ASP A 245 10.47 11.79 6.37
C ASP A 245 10.11 10.59 7.26
N ALA A 246 8.97 9.94 7.03
CA ALA A 246 8.59 8.70 7.73
C ALA A 246 9.49 7.49 7.41
N MET A 247 10.47 7.64 6.48
CA MET A 247 11.40 6.55 6.11
C MET A 247 12.43 6.23 7.19
N VAL A 248 12.49 6.98 8.27
CA VAL A 248 13.23 6.61 9.49
C VAL A 248 12.68 5.34 10.15
N ALA A 249 11.40 5.02 9.93
CA ALA A 249 10.76 3.82 10.47
C ALA A 249 11.47 2.52 10.03
N PRO A 250 11.38 1.42 10.81
CA PRO A 250 11.86 0.10 10.39
C PRO A 250 11.31 -0.29 9.01
N THR A 251 12.12 -0.99 8.21
CA THR A 251 11.76 -1.24 6.79
C THR A 251 10.44 -2.01 6.59
N PRO A 252 10.07 -3.02 7.43
CA PRO A 252 8.74 -3.64 7.32
C PRO A 252 7.59 -2.65 7.53
N VAL A 253 7.77 -1.67 8.42
CA VAL A 253 6.81 -0.59 8.64
C VAL A 253 6.73 0.31 7.40
N SER A 254 7.89 0.72 6.85
CA SER A 254 7.93 1.48 5.61
C SER A 254 7.19 0.75 4.48
N GLY A 255 7.43 -0.56 4.32
CA GLY A 255 6.71 -1.41 3.37
C GLY A 255 5.18 -1.39 3.61
N LEU A 256 4.75 -1.55 4.86
CA LEU A 256 3.34 -1.51 5.25
C LEU A 256 2.69 -0.16 4.95
N LEU A 257 3.33 0.94 5.34
CA LEU A 257 2.83 2.30 5.11
C LEU A 257 2.58 2.56 3.62
N HIS A 258 3.52 2.11 2.76
CA HIS A 258 3.53 2.41 1.33
C HIS A 258 2.74 1.43 0.47
N ALA A 259 2.76 0.15 0.80
CA ALA A 259 2.14 -0.88 -0.03
C ALA A 259 0.73 -1.28 0.42
N VAL A 260 0.41 -1.15 1.74
CA VAL A 260 -0.74 -1.84 2.31
C VAL A 260 -1.74 -0.89 2.98
N ALA A 261 -1.34 -0.09 4.00
CA ALA A 261 -2.29 0.52 4.93
C ALA A 261 -2.52 2.01 4.68
N VAL A 262 -1.58 2.87 5.10
CA VAL A 262 -1.82 4.31 5.26
C VAL A 262 -2.12 5.01 3.95
N VAL A 263 -1.17 4.94 3.01
CA VAL A 263 -1.30 5.68 1.75
C VAL A 263 -2.40 5.10 0.84
N LYS A 264 -2.64 3.80 0.95
CA LYS A 264 -3.72 3.13 0.22
C LYS A 264 -5.09 3.53 0.75
N ALA A 265 -5.26 3.70 2.08
CA ALA A 265 -6.49 4.22 2.66
C ALA A 265 -6.80 5.64 2.14
N GLY A 266 -5.77 6.49 1.95
CA GLY A 266 -5.94 7.80 1.33
C GLY A 266 -6.40 7.72 -0.13
N ALA A 267 -5.70 6.93 -0.97
CA ALA A 267 -6.08 6.74 -2.36
C ALA A 267 -7.47 6.10 -2.49
N PHE A 268 -7.79 5.11 -1.64
CA PHE A 268 -9.10 4.47 -1.57
C PHE A 268 -10.22 5.48 -1.24
N GLY A 269 -9.98 6.38 -0.29
CA GLY A 269 -10.94 7.44 0.04
C GLY A 269 -11.20 8.40 -1.12
N VAL A 270 -10.17 8.74 -1.93
CA VAL A 270 -10.35 9.51 -3.16
C VAL A 270 -11.20 8.73 -4.17
N VAL A 271 -10.93 7.43 -4.35
CA VAL A 271 -11.75 6.56 -5.23
C VAL A 271 -13.20 6.59 -4.75
N ARG A 272 -13.48 6.28 -3.46
CA ARG A 272 -14.83 6.32 -2.88
C ARG A 272 -15.51 7.68 -3.08
N THR A 273 -14.78 8.78 -2.95
CA THR A 273 -15.34 10.12 -3.17
C THR A 273 -15.83 10.31 -4.60
N VAL A 274 -15.05 9.82 -5.58
CA VAL A 274 -15.40 9.94 -7.01
C VAL A 274 -16.48 8.94 -7.41
N THR A 275 -16.46 7.69 -6.89
CA THR A 275 -17.32 6.60 -7.36
C THR A 275 -18.64 6.48 -6.59
N ASP A 276 -18.59 6.67 -5.26
CA ASP A 276 -19.71 6.29 -4.38
C ASP A 276 -20.31 7.45 -3.58
N VAL A 277 -19.63 8.61 -3.55
CA VAL A 277 -20.16 9.81 -2.88
C VAL A 277 -20.75 10.78 -3.91
N PHE A 278 -19.95 11.22 -4.89
CA PHE A 278 -20.42 12.13 -5.93
C PHE A 278 -20.92 11.38 -7.17
N GLY A 279 -20.27 10.28 -7.54
CA GLY A 279 -20.45 9.60 -8.81
C GLY A 279 -19.73 10.30 -9.98
N PRO A 280 -19.26 9.54 -10.99
CA PRO A 280 -18.50 10.09 -12.12
C PRO A 280 -19.28 11.16 -12.90
N ALA A 281 -20.60 11.02 -13.03
CA ALA A 281 -21.45 11.96 -13.72
C ALA A 281 -21.47 13.34 -13.02
N ALA A 282 -21.74 13.38 -11.71
CA ALA A 282 -21.74 14.63 -10.96
C ALA A 282 -20.34 15.28 -10.91
N VAL A 283 -19.26 14.47 -10.81
CA VAL A 283 -17.89 14.98 -10.89
C VAL A 283 -17.60 15.62 -12.25
N ALA A 284 -18.13 15.04 -13.35
CA ALA A 284 -18.02 15.60 -14.68
C ALA A 284 -18.82 16.92 -14.81
N ASP A 285 -20.07 16.92 -14.37
CA ASP A 285 -20.96 18.10 -14.41
C ASP A 285 -20.41 19.28 -13.59
N LEU A 286 -19.79 18.98 -12.45
CA LEU A 286 -19.11 19.98 -11.62
C LEU A 286 -17.77 20.44 -12.23
N GLY A 287 -17.28 19.79 -13.29
CA GLY A 287 -16.00 20.11 -13.94
C GLY A 287 -14.77 19.78 -13.10
N LEU A 288 -14.84 18.76 -12.22
CA LEU A 288 -13.80 18.47 -11.22
C LEU A 288 -12.79 17.40 -11.68
N GLY A 289 -13.08 16.63 -12.72
CA GLY A 289 -12.20 15.61 -13.26
C GLY A 289 -10.86 16.18 -13.74
N ALA A 290 -10.89 17.21 -14.58
CA ALA A 290 -9.68 17.82 -15.15
C ALA A 290 -8.76 18.47 -14.10
N PRO A 291 -9.22 19.25 -13.12
CA PRO A 291 -8.38 19.75 -12.02
C PRO A 291 -7.74 18.61 -11.20
N LEU A 292 -8.51 17.58 -10.85
CA LEU A 292 -7.99 16.42 -10.12
C LEU A 292 -6.92 15.67 -10.92
N ALA A 293 -7.16 15.44 -12.22
CA ALA A 293 -6.21 14.83 -13.14
C ALA A 293 -4.93 15.67 -13.29
N ALA A 294 -5.05 17.01 -13.35
CA ALA A 294 -3.90 17.91 -13.42
C ALA A 294 -3.03 17.85 -12.15
N VAL A 295 -3.64 17.84 -10.97
CA VAL A 295 -2.92 17.70 -9.69
C VAL A 295 -2.22 16.34 -9.60
N ALA A 296 -2.93 15.25 -9.97
CA ALA A 296 -2.36 13.91 -9.99
C ALA A 296 -1.20 13.83 -10.99
N GLY A 297 -1.37 14.34 -12.19
CA GLY A 297 -0.35 14.37 -13.23
C GLY A 297 0.89 15.17 -12.84
N GLY A 298 0.69 16.36 -12.28
CA GLY A 298 1.78 17.17 -11.74
C GLY A 298 2.56 16.45 -10.63
N THR A 299 1.82 15.76 -9.72
CA THR A 299 2.43 14.95 -8.66
C THR A 299 3.26 13.80 -9.23
N ILE A 300 2.76 13.09 -10.25
CA ILE A 300 3.48 11.99 -10.92
C ILE A 300 4.84 12.47 -11.44
N LEU A 301 4.89 13.57 -12.16
CA LEU A 301 6.13 14.10 -12.74
C LEU A 301 7.09 14.60 -11.67
N LEU A 302 6.62 15.47 -10.78
CA LEU A 302 7.47 16.10 -9.76
C LEU A 302 8.05 15.04 -8.81
N ALA A 303 7.24 14.10 -8.36
CA ALA A 303 7.70 13.02 -7.48
C ALA A 303 8.70 12.09 -8.18
N SER A 304 8.51 11.79 -9.47
CA SER A 304 9.47 10.99 -10.25
C SER A 304 10.83 11.72 -10.40
N LEU A 305 10.81 13.03 -10.62
CA LEU A 305 12.04 13.86 -10.69
C LEU A 305 12.75 13.94 -9.33
N LEU A 306 11.99 14.02 -8.22
CA LEU A 306 12.57 14.02 -6.87
C LEU A 306 13.14 12.64 -6.51
N ALA A 307 12.52 11.54 -6.97
CA ALA A 307 13.06 10.19 -6.79
C ALA A 307 14.43 10.00 -7.42
N LEU A 308 14.68 10.60 -8.59
CA LEU A 308 15.99 10.57 -9.27
C LEU A 308 17.12 11.18 -8.43
N ARG A 309 16.80 12.16 -7.58
CA ARG A 309 17.79 12.90 -6.77
C ARG A 309 18.09 12.25 -5.42
N GLN A 310 17.35 11.20 -5.03
CA GLN A 310 17.54 10.55 -3.74
C GLN A 310 18.68 9.53 -3.80
N ASP A 311 19.66 9.64 -2.90
CA ASP A 311 20.67 8.60 -2.69
C ASP A 311 20.22 7.56 -1.65
N ASP A 312 19.39 7.94 -0.68
CA ASP A 312 18.78 6.99 0.25
C ASP A 312 17.77 6.09 -0.45
N LEU A 313 17.91 4.77 -0.30
CA LEU A 313 17.08 3.75 -0.94
C LEU A 313 15.60 3.90 -0.53
N LYS A 314 15.31 4.08 0.76
CA LYS A 314 13.93 4.19 1.25
C LYS A 314 13.29 5.51 0.83
N ALA A 315 14.04 6.62 0.85
CA ALA A 315 13.55 7.91 0.38
C ALA A 315 13.22 7.87 -1.13
N ARG A 316 14.06 7.21 -1.95
CA ARG A 316 13.78 6.97 -3.37
C ARG A 316 12.51 6.17 -3.57
N LEU A 317 12.30 5.10 -2.78
CA LEU A 317 11.07 4.32 -2.79
C LEU A 317 9.85 5.14 -2.35
N ALA A 318 10.01 6.04 -1.38
CA ALA A 318 8.94 6.92 -0.91
C ALA A 318 8.46 7.89 -2.01
N TYR A 319 9.37 8.63 -2.65
CA TYR A 319 9.00 9.51 -3.77
C TYR A 319 8.39 8.74 -4.94
N SER A 320 8.91 7.55 -5.24
CA SER A 320 8.27 6.70 -6.24
C SER A 320 6.85 6.25 -5.83
N THR A 321 6.56 6.08 -4.53
CA THR A 321 5.20 5.81 -4.05
C THR A 321 4.29 7.02 -4.23
N VAL A 322 4.75 8.23 -3.93
CA VAL A 322 4.00 9.48 -4.18
C VAL A 322 3.56 9.56 -5.65
N ALA A 323 4.48 9.27 -6.58
CA ALA A 323 4.13 9.19 -8.01
C ALA A 323 3.08 8.10 -8.29
N GLN A 324 3.29 6.88 -7.81
CA GLN A 324 2.42 5.73 -8.14
C GLN A 324 1.02 5.81 -7.53
N LEU A 325 0.85 6.40 -6.35
CA LEU A 325 -0.50 6.64 -5.80
C LEU A 325 -1.28 7.63 -6.65
N SER A 326 -0.58 8.60 -7.22
CA SER A 326 -1.19 9.56 -8.13
C SER A 326 -1.62 8.93 -9.47
N TYR A 327 -1.12 7.73 -9.84
CA TYR A 327 -1.70 6.94 -10.95
C TYR A 327 -3.12 6.48 -10.63
N ILE A 328 -3.39 6.07 -9.38
CA ILE A 328 -4.73 5.70 -8.93
C ILE A 328 -5.66 6.91 -9.02
N VAL A 329 -5.21 8.05 -8.47
CA VAL A 329 -5.99 9.30 -8.50
C VAL A 329 -6.23 9.77 -9.93
N LEU A 330 -5.21 9.70 -10.81
CA LEU A 330 -5.38 10.03 -12.24
C LEU A 330 -6.40 9.10 -12.91
N GLY A 331 -6.34 7.80 -12.64
CA GLY A 331 -7.25 6.82 -13.22
C GLY A 331 -8.72 7.16 -12.97
N VAL A 332 -9.08 7.48 -11.72
CA VAL A 332 -10.45 7.87 -11.39
C VAL A 332 -10.81 9.28 -11.87
N ALA A 333 -9.83 10.18 -11.96
CA ALA A 333 -10.04 11.55 -12.43
C ALA A 333 -10.28 11.66 -13.94
N LEU A 334 -9.89 10.63 -14.72
CA LEU A 334 -10.18 10.55 -16.16
C LEU A 334 -11.67 10.34 -16.46
N LEU A 335 -12.46 9.88 -15.47
CA LEU A 335 -13.90 9.65 -15.57
C LEU A 335 -14.29 8.75 -16.75
N THR A 336 -13.45 7.79 -17.10
CA THR A 336 -13.70 6.79 -18.16
C THR A 336 -13.64 5.39 -17.56
N PRO A 337 -14.41 4.40 -18.08
CA PRO A 337 -14.38 3.03 -17.58
C PRO A 337 -12.95 2.44 -17.56
N ALA A 338 -12.20 2.63 -18.66
CA ALA A 338 -10.82 2.15 -18.74
C ALA A 338 -9.86 2.86 -17.75
N GLY A 339 -10.04 4.18 -17.53
CA GLY A 339 -9.28 4.95 -16.55
C GLY A 339 -9.55 4.45 -15.13
N LEU A 340 -10.82 4.25 -14.79
CA LEU A 340 -11.23 3.71 -13.49
C LEU A 340 -10.65 2.30 -13.29
N LEU A 341 -10.81 1.41 -14.28
CA LEU A 341 -10.24 0.07 -14.23
C LEU A 341 -8.72 0.09 -14.01
N GLY A 342 -8.00 0.93 -14.77
CA GLY A 342 -6.56 1.10 -14.62
C GLY A 342 -6.15 1.58 -13.23
N GLY A 343 -6.88 2.56 -12.67
CA GLY A 343 -6.68 3.05 -11.30
C GLY A 343 -6.91 1.94 -10.26
N LEU A 344 -7.99 1.17 -10.38
CA LEU A 344 -8.31 0.06 -9.49
C LEU A 344 -7.27 -1.06 -9.55
N LEU A 345 -6.88 -1.50 -10.75
CA LEU A 345 -5.85 -2.53 -10.93
C LEU A 345 -4.47 -2.06 -10.45
N HIS A 346 -4.27 -0.74 -10.36
CA HIS A 346 -3.02 -0.20 -9.82
C HIS A 346 -2.88 -0.40 -8.30
N PHE A 347 -3.98 -0.65 -7.55
CA PHE A 347 -3.90 -1.00 -6.12
C PHE A 347 -3.08 -2.28 -5.89
N PRO A 348 -3.45 -3.45 -6.43
CA PRO A 348 -2.68 -4.68 -6.25
C PRO A 348 -1.33 -4.63 -6.98
N ALA A 349 -1.26 -4.12 -8.21
CA ALA A 349 -0.03 -4.06 -8.99
C ALA A 349 1.07 -3.27 -8.29
N HIS A 350 0.75 -2.07 -7.80
CA HIS A 350 1.67 -1.27 -7.01
C HIS A 350 1.99 -1.92 -5.65
N ALA A 351 1.02 -2.53 -4.98
CA ALA A 351 1.22 -3.10 -3.66
C ALA A 351 2.24 -4.26 -3.70
N PHE A 352 2.11 -5.19 -4.65
CA PHE A 352 3.03 -6.31 -4.81
C PHE A 352 4.44 -5.84 -5.16
N ALA A 353 4.59 -5.01 -6.18
CA ALA A 353 5.90 -4.52 -6.61
C ALA A 353 6.55 -3.64 -5.53
N LYS A 354 5.80 -2.75 -4.90
CA LYS A 354 6.35 -1.84 -3.88
C LYS A 354 6.77 -2.57 -2.62
N LEU A 355 5.94 -3.52 -2.15
CA LEU A 355 6.32 -4.33 -1.00
C LEU A 355 7.59 -5.13 -1.31
N THR A 356 7.69 -5.77 -2.47
CA THR A 356 8.92 -6.47 -2.90
C THR A 356 10.15 -5.55 -2.80
N LEU A 357 10.07 -4.33 -3.33
CA LEU A 357 11.18 -3.36 -3.28
C LEU A 357 11.59 -3.03 -1.83
N PHE A 358 10.61 -2.76 -0.94
CA PHE A 358 10.91 -2.49 0.47
C PHE A 358 11.47 -3.71 1.18
N LEU A 359 10.92 -4.91 0.94
CA LEU A 359 11.44 -6.13 1.55
C LEU A 359 12.87 -6.42 1.08
N CYS A 360 13.21 -6.19 -0.20
CA CYS A 360 14.57 -6.29 -0.70
C CYS A 360 15.52 -5.29 0.00
N VAL A 361 15.12 -4.01 0.10
CA VAL A 361 15.93 -2.99 0.80
C VAL A 361 16.11 -3.33 2.28
N GLY A 362 15.07 -3.89 2.92
CA GLY A 362 15.18 -4.34 4.31
C GLY A 362 16.11 -5.55 4.48
N ALA A 363 16.07 -6.52 3.57
CA ALA A 363 17.00 -7.65 3.57
C ALA A 363 18.45 -7.18 3.35
N LEU A 364 18.68 -6.26 2.40
CA LEU A 364 19.98 -5.61 2.20
C LEU A 364 20.46 -4.93 3.49
N TYR A 365 19.58 -4.19 4.15
CA TYR A 365 19.96 -3.50 5.39
C TYR A 365 20.29 -4.44 6.53
N VAL A 366 19.53 -5.53 6.71
CA VAL A 366 19.81 -6.55 7.74
C VAL A 366 21.15 -7.20 7.51
N GLU A 367 21.45 -7.61 6.26
CA GLU A 367 22.63 -8.42 5.92
C GLU A 367 23.91 -7.57 5.73
N THR A 368 23.77 -6.36 5.18
CA THR A 368 24.93 -5.55 4.77
C THR A 368 24.98 -4.17 5.42
N GLY A 369 23.91 -3.71 6.09
CA GLY A 369 23.80 -2.36 6.62
C GLY A 369 23.64 -1.27 5.55
N THR A 370 23.49 -1.64 4.26
CA THR A 370 23.40 -0.72 3.13
C THR A 370 22.11 0.09 3.17
N LYS A 371 22.24 1.41 3.08
CA LYS A 371 21.11 2.36 3.06
C LYS A 371 21.06 3.19 1.77
N LYS A 372 22.19 3.38 1.10
CA LYS A 372 22.34 4.29 -0.03
C LYS A 372 22.48 3.56 -1.35
N VAL A 373 22.04 4.21 -2.41
CA VAL A 373 22.22 3.72 -3.78
C VAL A 373 23.71 3.63 -4.14
N SER A 374 24.50 4.60 -3.70
CA SER A 374 25.95 4.62 -3.90
C SER A 374 26.72 3.47 -3.22
N GLU A 375 26.07 2.73 -2.31
CA GLU A 375 26.68 1.62 -1.55
C GLU A 375 26.28 0.23 -2.12
N VAL A 376 25.50 0.16 -3.22
CA VAL A 376 24.90 -1.10 -3.72
C VAL A 376 25.84 -1.87 -4.66
N ALA A 377 26.97 -1.28 -5.08
CA ALA A 377 27.89 -1.89 -6.05
C ALA A 377 28.33 -3.32 -5.63
N GLY A 378 28.16 -4.28 -6.55
CA GLY A 378 28.58 -5.68 -6.36
C GLY A 378 27.70 -6.54 -5.44
N ILE A 379 26.68 -5.98 -4.77
CA ILE A 379 25.79 -6.73 -3.85
C ILE A 379 25.06 -7.88 -4.56
N GLY A 380 24.76 -7.76 -5.86
CA GLY A 380 24.10 -8.81 -6.63
C GLY A 380 24.87 -10.13 -6.70
N GLY A 381 26.19 -10.11 -6.50
CA GLY A 381 27.00 -11.32 -6.38
C GLY A 381 26.82 -12.05 -5.03
N ARG A 382 26.41 -11.31 -3.99
CA ARG A 382 26.22 -11.84 -2.62
C ARG A 382 24.75 -12.15 -2.34
N MET A 383 23.82 -11.36 -2.89
CA MET A 383 22.38 -11.48 -2.69
C MET A 383 21.64 -11.54 -4.03
N PRO A 384 21.88 -12.58 -4.86
CA PRO A 384 21.40 -12.64 -6.23
C PRO A 384 19.87 -12.73 -6.33
N LEU A 385 19.20 -13.52 -5.49
CA LEU A 385 17.74 -13.66 -5.51
C LEU A 385 17.04 -12.38 -5.04
N THR A 386 17.57 -11.75 -3.99
CA THR A 386 17.08 -10.47 -3.49
C THR A 386 17.16 -9.39 -4.57
N MET A 387 18.31 -9.28 -5.26
CA MET A 387 18.48 -8.27 -6.31
C MET A 387 17.74 -8.62 -7.60
N ALA A 388 17.56 -9.90 -7.91
CA ALA A 388 16.68 -10.32 -9.01
C ALA A 388 15.20 -9.96 -8.72
N ALA A 389 14.71 -10.20 -7.50
CA ALA A 389 13.36 -9.79 -7.08
C ALA A 389 13.21 -8.25 -7.12
N PHE A 390 14.24 -7.50 -6.69
CA PHE A 390 14.28 -6.05 -6.82
C PHE A 390 14.19 -5.61 -8.29
N ALA A 391 14.92 -6.26 -9.20
CA ALA A 391 14.88 -5.97 -10.64
C ALA A 391 13.48 -6.22 -11.22
N VAL A 392 12.86 -7.38 -10.93
CA VAL A 392 11.50 -7.71 -11.37
C VAL A 392 10.49 -6.66 -10.89
N ALA A 393 10.54 -6.31 -9.62
CA ALA A 393 9.64 -5.30 -9.06
C ALA A 393 9.88 -3.90 -9.66
N SER A 394 11.14 -3.54 -9.93
CA SER A 394 11.51 -2.28 -10.59
C SER A 394 10.97 -2.20 -12.02
N LEU A 395 11.08 -3.27 -12.79
CA LEU A 395 10.52 -3.37 -14.16
C LEU A 395 8.99 -3.31 -14.14
N SER A 396 8.35 -3.92 -13.14
CA SER A 396 6.90 -3.80 -12.94
C SER A 396 6.50 -2.35 -12.66
N MET A 397 7.25 -1.65 -11.80
CA MET A 397 7.00 -0.23 -11.53
C MET A 397 7.18 0.65 -12.77
N ALA A 398 8.08 0.30 -13.67
CA ALA A 398 8.23 0.96 -14.98
C ALA A 398 7.05 0.70 -15.91
N GLY A 399 6.38 -0.44 -15.78
CA GLY A 399 5.28 -0.86 -16.65
C GLY A 399 5.73 -1.70 -17.83
N ILE A 400 6.75 -2.53 -17.61
CA ILE A 400 7.23 -3.47 -18.63
C ILE A 400 6.21 -4.62 -18.80
N PRO A 401 5.89 -5.03 -20.05
CA PRO A 401 4.99 -6.15 -20.33
C PRO A 401 5.33 -7.41 -19.53
N LEU A 402 4.35 -8.27 -19.30
CA LEU A 402 4.41 -9.50 -18.52
C LEU A 402 4.51 -9.30 -17.00
N LEU A 403 4.43 -8.06 -16.51
CA LEU A 403 4.45 -7.73 -15.09
C LEU A 403 3.21 -6.95 -14.68
N ALA A 404 2.82 -7.05 -13.40
CA ALA A 404 1.59 -6.46 -12.85
C ALA A 404 1.40 -4.97 -13.19
N GLY A 405 2.48 -4.18 -13.13
CA GLY A 405 2.43 -2.75 -13.42
C GLY A 405 2.05 -2.41 -14.86
N PHE A 406 2.35 -3.28 -15.82
CA PHE A 406 1.92 -3.11 -17.21
C PHE A 406 0.39 -3.19 -17.32
N VAL A 407 -0.23 -4.18 -16.68
CA VAL A 407 -1.69 -4.39 -16.75
C VAL A 407 -2.45 -3.12 -16.37
N SER A 408 -2.14 -2.55 -15.20
CA SER A 408 -2.80 -1.33 -14.75
C SER A 408 -2.47 -0.11 -15.61
N LYS A 409 -1.21 0.07 -16.01
CA LYS A 409 -0.79 1.21 -16.83
C LYS A 409 -1.36 1.17 -18.24
N TRP A 410 -1.53 -0.01 -18.80
CA TRP A 410 -2.17 -0.17 -20.10
C TRP A 410 -3.60 0.42 -20.07
N HIS A 411 -4.41 0.05 -19.09
CA HIS A 411 -5.77 0.60 -18.95
C HIS A 411 -5.76 2.12 -18.67
N LEU A 412 -4.77 2.63 -17.92
CA LEU A 412 -4.62 4.08 -17.74
C LEU A 412 -4.30 4.82 -19.05
N LEU A 413 -3.46 4.23 -19.91
CA LEU A 413 -3.17 4.79 -21.24
C LEU A 413 -4.43 4.78 -22.11
N VAL A 414 -5.16 3.67 -22.16
CA VAL A 414 -6.43 3.54 -22.88
C VAL A 414 -7.46 4.55 -22.35
N GLY A 415 -7.59 4.68 -21.02
CA GLY A 415 -8.48 5.64 -20.37
C GLY A 415 -8.10 7.09 -20.70
N SER A 416 -6.80 7.41 -20.78
CA SER A 416 -6.33 8.75 -21.18
C SER A 416 -6.72 9.09 -22.61
N VAL A 417 -6.61 8.12 -23.54
CA VAL A 417 -7.04 8.29 -24.93
C VAL A 417 -8.56 8.48 -25.00
N ALA A 418 -9.33 7.64 -24.30
CA ALA A 418 -10.78 7.71 -24.26
C ALA A 418 -11.29 9.04 -23.71
N ALA A 419 -10.59 9.63 -22.74
CA ALA A 419 -10.87 10.96 -22.20
C ALA A 419 -10.44 12.12 -23.13
N GLY A 420 -9.78 11.83 -24.26
CA GLY A 420 -9.15 12.88 -25.09
C GLY A 420 -7.94 13.55 -24.41
N GLY A 421 -7.44 12.96 -23.33
CA GLY A 421 -6.39 13.50 -22.46
C GLY A 421 -4.96 13.18 -22.95
N TRP A 422 -4.59 13.62 -24.14
CA TRP A 422 -3.27 13.36 -24.75
C TRP A 422 -2.10 13.80 -23.88
N VAL A 423 -2.28 14.85 -23.08
CA VAL A 423 -1.27 15.32 -22.13
C VAL A 423 -1.03 14.27 -21.04
N PHE A 424 -2.07 13.62 -20.53
CA PHE A 424 -1.95 12.57 -19.52
C PHE A 424 -1.35 11.29 -20.10
N LEU A 425 -1.67 10.95 -21.36
CA LEU A 425 -1.03 9.87 -22.08
C LEU A 425 0.50 10.09 -22.15
N ALA A 426 0.92 11.26 -22.63
CA ALA A 426 2.35 11.61 -22.74
C ALA A 426 3.03 11.58 -21.36
N LEU A 427 2.36 12.12 -20.33
CA LEU A 427 2.83 12.15 -18.96
C LEU A 427 3.06 10.73 -18.40
N LEU A 428 2.12 9.80 -18.63
CA LEU A 428 2.24 8.41 -18.19
C LEU A 428 3.44 7.71 -18.86
N VAL A 429 3.67 7.94 -20.16
CA VAL A 429 4.82 7.41 -20.88
C VAL A 429 6.13 7.98 -20.33
N VAL A 430 6.21 9.31 -20.15
CA VAL A 430 7.39 9.97 -19.57
C VAL A 430 7.67 9.44 -18.17
N SER A 431 6.65 9.30 -17.34
CA SER A 431 6.81 8.74 -16.00
C SER A 431 7.27 7.28 -16.02
N GLY A 432 6.84 6.47 -17.01
CA GLY A 432 7.38 5.12 -17.25
C GLY A 432 8.89 5.12 -17.47
N VAL A 433 9.38 6.03 -18.32
CA VAL A 433 10.82 6.21 -18.57
C VAL A 433 11.55 6.67 -17.32
N LEU A 434 10.97 7.62 -16.56
CA LEU A 434 11.56 8.07 -15.30
C LEU A 434 11.64 6.94 -14.26
N ASN A 435 10.66 6.03 -14.22
CA ASN A 435 10.72 4.84 -13.35
C ASN A 435 11.95 3.97 -13.68
N VAL A 436 12.23 3.73 -14.95
CA VAL A 436 13.46 3.03 -15.36
C VAL A 436 14.69 3.84 -14.91
N ALA A 437 14.70 5.15 -15.14
CA ALA A 437 15.85 6.01 -14.88
C ALA A 437 16.25 6.03 -13.38
N TYR A 438 15.30 5.94 -12.43
CA TYR A 438 15.67 5.95 -11.01
C TYR A 438 15.78 4.56 -10.37
N PHE A 439 15.24 3.50 -10.96
CA PHE A 439 15.38 2.14 -10.41
C PHE A 439 16.52 1.35 -11.06
N TRP A 440 16.67 1.45 -12.38
CA TRP A 440 17.61 0.62 -13.10
C TRP A 440 19.09 0.84 -12.72
N PRO A 441 19.56 2.06 -12.38
CA PRO A 441 20.91 2.25 -11.89
C PRO A 441 21.25 1.44 -10.65
N ILE A 442 20.26 1.19 -9.76
CA ILE A 442 20.45 0.35 -8.55
C ILE A 442 20.72 -1.11 -8.99
N VAL A 443 19.94 -1.62 -9.93
CA VAL A 443 20.10 -2.98 -10.46
C VAL A 443 21.44 -3.11 -11.19
N TYR A 444 21.79 -2.08 -12.00
CA TYR A 444 23.03 -2.07 -12.75
C TYR A 444 24.25 -2.06 -11.79
N ALA A 445 24.27 -1.20 -10.82
CA ALA A 445 25.34 -1.14 -9.82
C ALA A 445 25.48 -2.47 -9.05
N ALA A 446 24.35 -3.06 -8.64
CA ALA A 446 24.37 -4.31 -7.90
C ALA A 446 25.01 -5.48 -8.65
N PHE A 447 24.78 -5.61 -9.96
CA PHE A 447 25.23 -6.77 -10.74
C PHE A 447 26.51 -6.52 -11.57
N PHE A 448 26.76 -5.27 -12.01
CA PHE A 448 27.79 -4.98 -13.02
C PHE A 448 28.92 -4.08 -12.52
N GLU A 449 28.71 -3.34 -11.42
CA GLU A 449 29.79 -2.55 -10.80
C GLU A 449 30.54 -3.36 -9.77
N ARG A 450 31.83 -3.05 -9.60
CA ARG A 450 32.67 -3.65 -8.56
C ARG A 450 32.77 -2.68 -7.39
N PRO A 451 32.70 -3.14 -6.13
CA PRO A 451 32.98 -2.29 -5.00
C PRO A 451 34.46 -1.87 -5.05
N ASP A 452 34.73 -0.57 -4.97
CA ASP A 452 36.09 -0.01 -5.00
C ASP A 452 36.91 -0.41 -3.76
N ASP A 453 36.24 -0.64 -2.61
CA ASP A 453 36.78 -1.22 -1.39
C ASP A 453 35.73 -2.19 -0.82
N ALA A 454 35.95 -3.47 -1.03
CA ALA A 454 35.09 -4.51 -0.48
C ALA A 454 35.32 -4.66 1.03
N ASP A 455 34.57 -3.91 1.83
CA ASP A 455 34.35 -4.30 3.23
C ASP A 455 33.48 -5.58 3.21
N PRO A 456 34.02 -6.75 3.56
CA PRO A 456 33.27 -8.01 3.57
C PRO A 456 32.29 -7.97 4.73
N LYS A 457 31.09 -7.41 4.47
CA LYS A 457 30.01 -7.44 5.44
C LYS A 457 29.50 -8.89 5.54
N PRO A 458 29.50 -9.49 6.72
CA PRO A 458 29.12 -10.88 6.87
C PRO A 458 27.65 -11.10 6.55
N ILE A 459 27.33 -12.17 5.83
CA ILE A 459 25.98 -12.71 5.75
C ILE A 459 25.72 -13.42 7.08
N LEU A 460 24.52 -13.24 7.64
CA LEU A 460 24.16 -13.84 8.91
C LEU A 460 24.03 -15.37 8.79
N ASP A 461 24.75 -16.11 9.62
CA ASP A 461 24.72 -17.57 9.65
C ASP A 461 23.51 -18.16 10.40
N ASN A 462 22.68 -17.34 11.03
CA ASN A 462 21.57 -17.82 11.84
C ASN A 462 20.29 -18.03 11.02
N PRO A 463 19.79 -19.27 10.85
CA PRO A 463 18.59 -19.56 10.04
C PRO A 463 17.28 -18.98 10.61
N ILE A 464 17.27 -18.44 11.84
CA ILE A 464 16.09 -17.83 12.47
C ILE A 464 16.16 -16.30 12.42
N GLY A 465 17.26 -15.74 11.91
CA GLY A 465 17.54 -14.29 11.91
C GLY A 465 18.07 -13.81 13.26
N GLY A 466 19.12 -13.05 13.22
CA GLY A 466 19.79 -12.42 14.36
C GLY A 466 21.30 -12.45 14.19
N ARG A 467 21.92 -11.29 14.35
CA ARG A 467 23.37 -11.21 14.52
C ARG A 467 23.70 -11.77 15.89
N GLU A 468 24.47 -12.84 15.98
CA GLU A 468 25.00 -13.34 17.27
C GLU A 468 25.89 -12.30 18.00
N ASP A 469 26.46 -11.36 17.26
CA ASP A 469 27.34 -10.29 17.74
C ASP A 469 26.62 -9.02 18.22
N ALA A 470 25.33 -8.88 18.04
CA ALA A 470 24.56 -7.78 18.67
C ALA A 470 24.46 -7.88 20.21
N ALA A 471 24.85 -9.02 20.80
CA ALA A 471 24.83 -9.26 22.24
C ALA A 471 26.23 -9.43 22.85
N GLY A 472 27.25 -8.74 22.33
CA GLY A 472 28.52 -8.61 23.04
C GLY A 472 29.74 -9.36 22.49
N LEU A 473 30.26 -8.96 21.37
CA LEU A 473 31.64 -9.20 21.00
C LEU A 473 32.52 -8.03 21.43
N ARG A 474 32.97 -8.12 22.68
CA ARG A 474 34.30 -7.66 23.02
C ARG A 474 35.23 -8.84 22.73
N THR A 475 35.88 -8.78 21.61
CA THR A 475 36.90 -9.74 21.21
C THR A 475 38.14 -9.56 22.05
N ASP A 476 38.48 -10.58 22.80
CA ASP A 476 39.89 -10.85 23.12
C ASP A 476 40.54 -11.51 21.90
N GLY A 477 41.73 -11.04 21.57
CA GLY A 477 42.45 -11.37 20.37
C GLY A 477 42.79 -12.86 20.22
N GLY A 478 42.50 -13.37 19.05
CA GLY A 478 42.93 -14.70 18.59
C GLY A 478 43.16 -14.67 17.09
N ASN A 479 44.41 -14.80 16.73
CA ASN A 479 45.05 -15.11 15.45
C ASN A 479 44.16 -15.21 14.21
N GLY A 480 44.28 -14.18 13.36
CA GLY A 480 43.63 -14.14 12.06
C GLY A 480 44.17 -15.20 11.09
N GLU A 481 43.30 -16.03 10.59
CA GLU A 481 43.41 -16.52 9.23
C GLU A 481 42.88 -15.42 8.31
N GLU A 482 43.73 -14.91 7.41
CA GLU A 482 43.37 -14.03 6.34
C GLU A 482 42.33 -14.71 5.45
N SER A 483 41.07 -14.42 5.66
CA SER A 483 40.00 -14.77 4.69
C SER A 483 40.23 -13.96 3.42
N ASP A 484 40.31 -14.64 2.28
CA ASP A 484 40.46 -14.08 0.93
C ASP A 484 39.48 -12.91 0.73
N PRO A 485 39.94 -11.67 0.44
CA PRO A 485 39.09 -10.51 0.22
C PRO A 485 38.22 -10.59 -1.05
N ARG A 486 38.35 -11.63 -1.83
CA ARG A 486 37.46 -11.99 -2.95
C ARG A 486 36.28 -12.76 -2.38
N GLY A 487 35.28 -12.07 -1.87
CA GLY A 487 34.08 -12.63 -1.29
C GLY A 487 33.61 -13.87 -2.06
N GLU A 488 33.57 -15.04 -1.35
CA GLU A 488 33.02 -16.27 -1.90
C GLU A 488 31.67 -15.97 -2.55
N ARG A 489 31.53 -16.33 -3.82
CA ARG A 489 30.26 -16.25 -4.50
C ARG A 489 29.31 -17.19 -3.78
N VAL A 490 28.37 -16.65 -3.03
CA VAL A 490 27.27 -17.44 -2.46
C VAL A 490 26.60 -18.17 -3.61
N GLY A 491 26.66 -19.47 -3.58
CA GLY A 491 26.06 -20.29 -4.63
C GLY A 491 24.53 -20.09 -4.67
N TRP A 492 23.88 -20.51 -5.73
CA TRP A 492 22.42 -20.45 -5.98
C TRP A 492 21.55 -21.16 -4.91
N ARG A 493 22.05 -21.44 -3.74
CA ARG A 493 21.42 -22.26 -2.69
C ARG A 493 20.58 -21.49 -1.67
N GLY A 494 20.37 -20.17 -1.84
CA GLY A 494 19.49 -19.40 -0.95
C GLY A 494 20.10 -19.00 0.39
N ASP A 495 21.41 -19.08 0.54
CA ASP A 495 22.15 -18.73 1.76
C ASP A 495 22.45 -17.22 1.85
N GLU A 496 21.75 -16.39 1.08
CA GLU A 496 21.98 -14.93 1.03
C GLU A 496 21.32 -14.16 2.18
N THR A 497 20.26 -14.71 2.75
CA THR A 497 19.55 -14.20 3.93
C THR A 497 18.63 -15.27 4.51
N THR A 498 18.07 -15.01 5.70
CA THR A 498 17.20 -15.97 6.37
C THR A 498 15.92 -16.27 5.58
N PRO A 499 15.36 -17.50 5.65
CA PRO A 499 14.10 -17.84 4.99
C PRO A 499 12.92 -16.93 5.38
N LEU A 500 12.94 -16.34 6.59
CA LEU A 500 11.91 -15.40 7.06
C LEU A 500 11.96 -14.04 6.32
N LEU A 501 13.10 -13.69 5.74
CA LEU A 501 13.27 -12.51 4.89
C LEU A 501 13.11 -12.86 3.41
N LEU A 502 13.78 -13.91 2.95
CA LEU A 502 13.83 -14.31 1.55
C LEU A 502 12.46 -14.83 1.05
N GLY A 503 11.80 -15.69 1.82
CA GLY A 503 10.51 -16.27 1.41
C GLY A 503 9.46 -15.22 1.11
N PRO A 504 9.15 -14.30 2.03
CA PRO A 504 8.17 -13.22 1.80
C PRO A 504 8.48 -12.32 0.60
N LEU A 505 9.73 -11.93 0.40
CA LEU A 505 10.09 -11.08 -0.75
C LEU A 505 9.96 -11.83 -2.09
N LEU A 506 10.28 -13.12 -2.14
CA LEU A 506 10.09 -13.93 -3.34
C LEU A 506 8.59 -14.19 -3.63
N VAL A 507 7.77 -14.34 -2.59
CA VAL A 507 6.30 -14.48 -2.75
C VAL A 507 5.73 -13.21 -3.39
N THR A 508 6.10 -12.02 -2.91
CA THR A 508 5.60 -10.76 -3.51
C THR A 508 6.13 -10.51 -4.91
N ALA A 509 7.37 -10.90 -5.19
CA ALA A 509 7.93 -10.88 -6.54
C ALA A 509 7.18 -11.84 -7.48
N ALA A 510 6.90 -13.06 -7.03
CA ALA A 510 6.12 -14.04 -7.78
C ALA A 510 4.68 -13.57 -8.05
N LEU A 511 4.01 -12.93 -7.06
CA LEU A 511 2.69 -12.30 -7.26
C LEU A 511 2.75 -11.18 -8.30
N THR A 512 3.84 -10.40 -8.34
CA THR A 512 4.05 -9.35 -9.35
C THR A 512 4.14 -9.93 -10.77
N VAL A 513 4.80 -11.08 -10.92
CA VAL A 513 4.90 -11.80 -12.20
C VAL A 513 3.57 -12.48 -12.56
N ALA A 514 2.99 -13.21 -11.60
CA ALA A 514 1.75 -13.94 -11.83
C ALA A 514 0.59 -13.03 -12.26
N PHE A 515 0.45 -11.87 -11.63
CA PHE A 515 -0.58 -10.90 -12.02
C PHE A 515 -0.32 -10.29 -13.41
N GLY A 516 0.94 -10.15 -13.81
CA GLY A 516 1.27 -9.65 -15.14
C GLY A 516 1.08 -10.68 -16.26
N LEU A 517 1.36 -11.96 -15.97
CA LEU A 517 1.23 -13.05 -16.95
C LEU A 517 -0.19 -13.56 -17.11
N PHE A 518 -0.95 -13.59 -16.01
CA PHE A 518 -2.26 -14.21 -15.93
C PHE A 518 -3.30 -13.26 -15.29
N PRO A 519 -3.51 -12.03 -15.82
CA PRO A 519 -4.42 -11.07 -15.20
C PRO A 519 -5.85 -11.61 -15.08
N ASP A 520 -6.30 -12.40 -16.05
CA ASP A 520 -7.66 -12.97 -16.09
C ASP A 520 -7.88 -14.14 -15.10
N HIS A 521 -6.79 -14.70 -14.57
CA HIS A 521 -6.85 -15.78 -13.58
C HIS A 521 -6.65 -15.26 -12.15
N VAL A 522 -6.37 -13.96 -12.02
CA VAL A 522 -6.21 -13.31 -10.71
C VAL A 522 -7.47 -12.53 -10.41
N VAL A 523 -8.11 -12.85 -9.30
CA VAL A 523 -9.40 -12.30 -8.85
C VAL A 523 -9.52 -10.77 -8.91
N PHE A 524 -8.42 -10.06 -8.94
CA PHE A 524 -8.41 -8.58 -8.95
C PHE A 524 -9.00 -7.97 -10.21
N LEU A 525 -8.86 -8.60 -11.36
CA LEU A 525 -9.48 -8.09 -12.60
C LEU A 525 -11.00 -8.24 -12.54
N GLU A 526 -11.50 -9.40 -12.11
CA GLU A 526 -12.92 -9.64 -11.96
C GLU A 526 -13.58 -8.68 -10.96
N VAL A 527 -12.95 -8.51 -9.79
CA VAL A 527 -13.43 -7.59 -8.75
C VAL A 527 -13.39 -6.13 -9.24
N ALA A 528 -12.33 -5.71 -9.95
CA ALA A 528 -12.23 -4.36 -10.48
C ALA A 528 -13.26 -4.10 -11.59
N ASN A 529 -13.53 -5.07 -12.45
CA ASN A 529 -14.60 -5.01 -13.46
C ASN A 529 -15.97 -4.88 -12.80
N ALA A 530 -16.26 -5.66 -11.75
CA ALA A 530 -17.51 -5.54 -11.00
C ALA A 530 -17.70 -4.13 -10.40
N VAL A 531 -16.62 -3.47 -9.95
CA VAL A 531 -16.68 -2.07 -9.51
C VAL A 531 -16.98 -1.14 -10.69
N VAL A 532 -16.28 -1.28 -11.81
CA VAL A 532 -16.50 -0.43 -12.99
C VAL A 532 -17.95 -0.56 -13.47
N GLU A 533 -18.45 -1.78 -13.59
CA GLU A 533 -19.83 -2.06 -14.00
C GLU A 533 -20.84 -1.45 -13.03
N SER A 534 -20.64 -1.58 -11.71
CA SER A 534 -21.55 -1.03 -10.70
C SER A 534 -21.61 0.51 -10.69
N VAL A 535 -20.53 1.19 -11.12
CA VAL A 535 -20.39 2.65 -11.09
C VAL A 535 -20.78 3.30 -12.42
N THR A 536 -20.45 2.64 -13.55
CA THR A 536 -20.63 3.22 -14.90
C THR A 536 -21.80 2.60 -15.68
N GLY A 537 -22.32 1.46 -15.23
CA GLY A 537 -23.28 0.66 -15.98
C GLY A 537 -22.69 -0.04 -17.21
N GLU A 538 -21.39 0.09 -17.46
CA GLU A 538 -20.69 -0.49 -18.60
C GLU A 538 -19.62 -1.48 -18.10
N GLY A 539 -19.73 -2.75 -18.51
CA GLY A 539 -18.67 -3.74 -18.31
C GLY A 539 -17.53 -3.50 -19.29
N PHE A 540 -16.30 -3.74 -18.86
CA PHE A 540 -15.12 -3.72 -19.73
C PHE A 540 -14.83 -5.17 -20.17
N PRO A 541 -14.72 -5.44 -21.51
CA PRO A 541 -14.52 -6.79 -22.04
C PRO A 541 -13.15 -7.38 -21.70
#